data_f863135993e94659aa966d911e594c56
#
_entry.id   f863135993e94659aa966d911e594c56
#
_cell.length_a   1.000
_cell.length_b   1.000
_cell.length_c   1.000
_cell.angle_alpha   90.00
_cell.angle_beta   90.00
_cell.angle_gamma   90.00
#
_symmetry.space_group_name_H-M   'P 1'
#
loop_
_entity.id
_entity.type
_entity.pdbx_description
1 polymer ?
#
loop_
_entity_poly.entity_id
_entity_poly.type
_entity_poly.pdbx_seq_one_letter_code
_entity_poly.pdbx_strand_id
1 'polypeptide(L)' 'MAINQNKPSKENRPWGHYEILLETAYCKVKQITVKPNQRLSYQRHEKREEYWTIIKGNAIVILNDKKINLSEGQQIHIP' A
#
# COMPACT_ATOMS: atom_id res chain seq x y z
N MET A 1 16.37 -14.74 8.51
CA MET A 1 15.72 -14.33 7.26
C MET A 1 16.57 -13.29 6.58
N ALA A 2 16.90 -13.49 5.34
CA ALA A 2 17.71 -12.54 4.59
C ALA A 2 16.81 -11.45 4.00
N ILE A 3 17.12 -10.21 4.32
CA ILE A 3 16.47 -9.05 3.69
C ILE A 3 17.39 -8.60 2.58
N ASN A 4 16.87 -8.53 1.37
CA ASN A 4 17.65 -8.06 0.26
C ASN A 4 17.75 -6.54 0.33
N GLN A 5 18.85 -6.05 0.91
CA GLN A 5 19.07 -4.62 1.08
C GLN A 5 19.78 -3.98 -0.12
N ASN A 6 20.22 -4.80 -1.09
CA ASN A 6 21.05 -4.33 -2.17
C ASN A 6 20.29 -3.69 -3.32
N LYS A 7 18.97 -3.77 -3.29
CA LYS A 7 18.13 -3.21 -4.35
C LYS A 7 16.90 -2.55 -3.74
N PRO A 8 16.97 -1.26 -3.43
CA PRO A 8 15.73 -0.55 -3.12
C PRO A 8 14.84 -0.61 -4.35
N SER A 9 13.73 -1.32 -4.24
CA SER A 9 12.77 -1.46 -5.32
C SER A 9 11.78 -0.31 -5.25
N LYS A 10 12.24 0.87 -5.61
CA LYS A 10 11.40 2.05 -5.67
C LYS A 10 10.92 2.25 -7.08
N GLU A 11 9.61 2.43 -7.24
CA GLU A 11 9.02 2.75 -8.53
C GLU A 11 8.21 4.02 -8.44
N ASN A 12 8.45 4.92 -9.40
CA ASN A 12 7.66 6.14 -9.54
C ASN A 12 6.42 5.86 -10.39
N ARG A 13 5.32 6.45 -9.98
CA ARG A 13 4.04 6.37 -10.66
C ARG A 13 3.45 7.78 -10.80
N PRO A 14 2.48 8.01 -11.70
CA PRO A 14 1.86 9.33 -11.82
C PRO A 14 1.27 9.85 -10.51
N TRP A 15 0.77 8.96 -9.65
CA TRP A 15 0.13 9.32 -8.38
C TRP A 15 1.11 9.44 -7.21
N GLY A 16 2.36 9.07 -7.39
CA GLY A 16 3.37 9.10 -6.33
C GLY A 16 4.45 8.08 -6.56
N HIS A 17 4.72 7.27 -5.56
CA HIS A 17 5.70 6.19 -5.70
C HIS A 17 5.44 5.10 -4.66
N TYR A 18 6.08 3.95 -4.86
CA TYR A 18 6.11 2.92 -3.84
C TYR A 18 7.51 2.32 -3.73
N GLU A 19 7.78 1.72 -2.59
CA GLU A 19 9.04 1.06 -2.31
C GLU A 19 8.77 -0.28 -1.65
N ILE A 20 9.42 -1.34 -2.14
CA ILE A 20 9.30 -2.66 -1.55
C ILE A 20 10.32 -2.76 -0.43
N LEU A 21 9.85 -2.90 0.81
CA LEU A 21 10.70 -2.96 1.99
C LEU A 21 11.11 -4.37 2.35
N LEU A 22 10.25 -5.34 2.06
CA LEU A 22 10.49 -6.73 2.37
C LEU A 22 9.71 -7.60 1.39
N GLU A 23 10.36 -8.63 0.89
CA GLU A 23 9.68 -9.62 0.06
C GLU A 23 10.16 -11.00 0.46
N THR A 24 9.22 -11.86 0.81
CA THR A 24 9.47 -13.26 1.14
C THR A 24 8.60 -14.16 0.28
N ALA A 25 8.71 -15.47 0.47
CA ALA A 25 7.84 -16.42 -0.23
C ALA A 25 6.37 -16.26 0.18
N TYR A 26 6.10 -15.64 1.32
CA TYR A 26 4.76 -15.57 1.91
C TYR A 26 4.16 -14.19 1.95
N CYS A 27 4.97 -13.15 1.91
CA CYS A 27 4.44 -11.80 2.01
C CYS A 27 5.33 -10.79 1.32
N LYS A 28 4.74 -9.62 1.07
CA LYS A 28 5.44 -8.47 0.53
C LYS A 28 5.00 -7.24 1.32
N VAL A 29 5.96 -6.47 1.79
CA VAL A 29 5.70 -5.22 2.51
C VAL A 29 6.12 -4.06 1.63
N LYS A 30 5.20 -3.15 1.38
CA LYS A 30 5.44 -1.95 0.57
C LYS A 30 5.16 -0.71 1.38
N GLN A 31 5.96 0.32 1.15
CA GLN A 31 5.62 1.67 1.57
C GLN A 31 5.12 2.42 0.33
N ILE A 32 3.89 2.90 0.40
CA ILE A 32 3.24 3.59 -0.72
C ILE A 32 3.04 5.05 -0.34
N THR A 33 3.51 5.94 -1.19
CA THR A 33 3.35 7.38 -1.01
C THR A 33 2.49 7.93 -2.13
N VAL A 34 1.34 8.51 -1.77
CA VAL A 34 0.41 9.08 -2.74
C VAL A 34 0.47 10.60 -2.60
N LYS A 35 0.65 11.29 -3.72
CA LYS A 35 0.65 12.75 -3.74
C LYS A 35 -0.73 13.29 -3.40
N PRO A 36 -0.82 14.50 -2.84
CA PRO A 36 -2.13 15.13 -2.60
C PRO A 36 -2.98 15.17 -3.86
N ASN A 37 -4.27 14.90 -3.71
CA ASN A 37 -5.24 14.91 -4.79
C ASN A 37 -5.00 13.89 -5.90
N GLN A 38 -4.13 12.90 -5.65
CA GLN A 38 -3.89 11.80 -6.56
C GLN A 38 -4.61 10.56 -6.06
N ARG A 39 -4.81 9.63 -6.98
CA ARG A 39 -5.56 8.42 -6.70
C ARG A 39 -4.78 7.20 -7.17
N LEU A 40 -4.67 6.22 -6.28
CA LEU A 40 -4.09 4.93 -6.57
C LEU A 40 -5.21 3.99 -7.04
N SER A 41 -5.03 3.39 -8.22
CA SER A 41 -5.99 2.39 -8.68
C SER A 41 -5.81 1.10 -7.88
N TYR A 42 -6.93 0.59 -7.38
CA TYR A 42 -6.94 -0.68 -6.67
C TYR A 42 -7.22 -1.81 -7.66
N GLN A 43 -6.39 -2.84 -7.62
CA GLN A 43 -6.61 -4.05 -8.39
C GLN A 43 -6.96 -5.19 -7.45
N ARG A 44 -8.08 -5.82 -7.73
CA ARG A 44 -8.54 -6.95 -6.93
C ARG A 44 -7.71 -8.19 -7.24
N HIS A 45 -7.25 -8.87 -6.17
CA HIS A 45 -6.50 -10.11 -6.30
C HIS A 45 -7.27 -11.25 -5.65
N GLU A 46 -7.38 -12.37 -6.35
CA GLU A 46 -8.15 -13.50 -5.84
C GLU A 46 -7.38 -14.36 -4.84
N LYS A 47 -6.06 -14.31 -4.87
CA LYS A 47 -5.23 -15.25 -4.12
C LYS A 47 -4.40 -14.60 -3.03
N ARG A 48 -4.65 -13.35 -2.69
CA ARG A 48 -3.89 -12.70 -1.63
C ARG A 48 -4.75 -11.66 -0.93
N GLU A 49 -4.41 -11.46 0.32
CA GLU A 49 -5.01 -10.44 1.14
C GLU A 49 -4.03 -9.30 1.33
N GLU A 50 -4.54 -8.12 1.59
CA GLU A 50 -3.72 -6.96 1.89
C GLU A 50 -4.17 -6.33 3.19
N TYR A 51 -3.20 -5.84 3.95
CA TYR A 51 -3.43 -5.07 5.16
C TYR A 51 -2.72 -3.74 4.98
N TRP A 52 -3.47 -2.66 5.05
CA TRP A 52 -2.93 -1.33 4.87
C TRP A 52 -2.96 -0.58 6.19
N THR A 53 -1.84 0.06 6.53
CA THR A 53 -1.72 0.92 7.69
C THR A 53 -1.37 2.31 7.22
N ILE A 54 -2.11 3.32 7.69
CA ILE A 54 -1.80 4.70 7.36
C ILE A 54 -0.71 5.18 8.30
N ILE A 55 0.46 5.43 7.74
CA ILE A 55 1.62 5.86 8.51
C ILE A 55 1.61 7.37 8.69
N LYS A 56 1.20 8.12 7.67
CA LYS A 56 1.20 9.57 7.71
C LYS A 56 0.06 10.12 6.86
N GLY A 57 -0.64 11.12 7.38
CA GLY A 57 -1.71 11.79 6.67
C GLY A 57 -3.04 11.08 6.80
N ASN A 58 -3.95 11.41 5.90
CA ASN A 58 -5.28 10.84 5.84
C ASN A 58 -5.51 10.28 4.44
N ALA A 59 -6.29 9.21 4.37
CA ALA A 59 -6.61 8.57 3.11
C ALA A 59 -8.09 8.24 3.03
N ILE A 60 -8.61 8.22 1.81
CA ILE A 60 -9.94 7.72 1.53
C ILE A 60 -9.76 6.45 0.71
N VAL A 61 -10.26 5.33 1.23
CA VAL A 61 -10.21 4.05 0.55
C VAL A 61 -11.62 3.71 0.08
N ILE A 62 -11.75 3.36 -1.18
CA ILE A 62 -13.04 2.91 -1.73
C ILE A 62 -12.97 1.40 -1.85
N LEU A 63 -13.80 0.73 -1.06
CA LEU A 63 -13.86 -0.73 -1.02
C LEU A 63 -15.32 -1.15 -1.14
N ASN A 64 -15.64 -1.95 -2.16
CA ASN A 64 -17.01 -2.40 -2.43
C ASN A 64 -17.99 -1.22 -2.50
N ASP A 65 -17.61 -0.18 -3.22
CA ASP A 65 -18.39 1.06 -3.41
C ASP A 65 -18.63 1.87 -2.13
N LYS A 66 -17.93 1.53 -1.05
CA LYS A 66 -18.01 2.27 0.20
C LYS A 66 -16.75 3.10 0.38
N LYS A 67 -16.93 4.36 0.78
CA LYS A 67 -15.82 5.23 1.13
C LYS A 67 -15.47 5.04 2.60
N ILE A 68 -14.21 4.76 2.84
CA ILE A 68 -13.67 4.56 4.19
C ILE A 68 -12.60 5.61 4.42
N ASN A 69 -12.79 6.47 5.41
CA ASN A 69 -11.81 7.48 5.79
C ASN A 69 -10.85 6.88 6.80
N LEU A 70 -9.57 6.97 6.52
CA LEU A 70 -8.53 6.44 7.41
C LEU A 70 -7.59 7.56 7.81
N SER A 71 -7.27 7.61 9.09
CA SER A 71 -6.30 8.53 9.68
C SER A 71 -5.03 7.79 10.06
N GLU A 72 -4.02 8.53 10.46
CA GLU A 72 -2.75 7.94 10.90
C GLU A 72 -2.96 6.86 11.96
N GLY A 73 -2.28 5.75 11.81
CA GLY A 73 -2.36 4.62 12.72
C GLY A 73 -3.50 3.67 12.46
N GLN A 74 -4.45 4.02 11.61
CA GLN A 74 -5.57 3.14 11.31
C GLN A 74 -5.21 2.14 10.24
N GLN A 75 -5.84 0.98 10.31
CA GLN A 75 -5.60 -0.13 9.40
C GLN A 75 -6.89 -0.53 8.70
N ILE A 76 -6.73 -1.09 7.51
CA ILE A 76 -7.83 -1.70 6.78
C ILE A 76 -7.37 -3.04 6.23
N HIS A 77 -8.25 -4.04 6.30
CA HIS A 77 -8.04 -5.34 5.70
C HIS A 77 -8.77 -5.38 4.35
N ILE A 78 -8.04 -5.71 3.32
CA ILE A 78 -8.58 -5.85 1.96
C ILE A 78 -8.50 -7.34 1.59
N PRO A 79 -9.63 -8.05 1.65
CA PRO A 79 -9.67 -9.47 1.35
C PRO A 79 -9.42 -9.78 -0.12
#